data_0a548fd2d2114abe695af6ceb8293bfb
#
_entry.id   0a548fd2d2114abe695af6ceb8293bfb
#
_cell.length_a   1.000
_cell.length_b   1.000
_cell.length_c   1.000
_cell.angle_alpha   90.00
_cell.angle_beta   90.00
_cell.angle_gamma   90.00
#
_symmetry.space_group_name_H-M   'P 1'
#
loop_
_entity.id
_entity.type
_entity.pdbx_description
1 polymer ?
#
loop_
_entity_poly.entity_id
_entity_poly.type
_entity_poly.pdbx_seq_one_letter_code
_entity_poly.pdbx_strand_id
1 'polypeptide(L)'
;MNIEEVLSMWKEDSIIDDLKLDDTTVKMARVHSKYLELITIAKMRRKKKDFEYKTLLKDKWLYYNGKLSKQQIDSFKWDYDPFGGLNKPLKGDMNYYYDADTDIQAKQAALEYDKVLIETLEEIMGTIRDICYETSID
;
A
#
# COMPACT_ATOMS: atom_id res chain seq x y z
N MET A 1 -9.77 5.23 -1.87
CA MET A 1 -10.62 4.05 -2.12
C MET A 1 -9.99 2.83 -1.48
N ASN A 2 -10.78 2.00 -0.82
CA ASN A 2 -10.27 0.80 -0.15
C ASN A 2 -10.51 -0.47 -1.01
N ILE A 3 -9.90 -1.58 -0.58
CA ILE A 3 -9.96 -2.85 -1.31
C ILE A 3 -11.40 -3.35 -1.44
N GLU A 4 -12.20 -3.24 -0.37
CA GLU A 4 -13.59 -3.69 -0.37
C GLU A 4 -14.43 -2.91 -1.38
N GLU A 5 -14.24 -1.60 -1.46
CA GLU A 5 -14.92 -0.75 -2.45
C GLU A 5 -14.52 -1.13 -3.88
N VAL A 6 -13.23 -1.40 -4.13
CA VAL A 6 -12.75 -1.84 -5.44
C VAL A 6 -13.38 -3.17 -5.83
N LEU A 7 -13.40 -4.15 -4.93
CA LEU A 7 -14.00 -5.46 -5.20
C LEU A 7 -15.50 -5.35 -5.46
N SER A 8 -16.20 -4.52 -4.70
CA SER A 8 -17.62 -4.26 -4.89
C SER A 8 -17.91 -3.63 -6.26
N MET A 9 -17.12 -2.63 -6.64
CA MET A 9 -17.21 -1.99 -7.97
C MET A 9 -16.96 -3.00 -9.09
N TRP A 10 -15.93 -3.82 -8.97
CA TRP A 10 -15.59 -4.81 -9.98
C TRP A 10 -16.68 -5.86 -10.14
N LYS A 11 -17.32 -6.23 -9.04
CA LYS A 11 -18.44 -7.18 -9.06
C LYS A 11 -19.56 -6.71 -10.00
N GLU A 12 -19.86 -5.41 -10.01
CA GLU A 12 -20.82 -4.81 -10.92
C GLU A 12 -20.26 -4.61 -12.32
N ASP A 13 -19.04 -4.07 -12.40
CA ASP A 13 -18.40 -3.75 -13.68
C ASP A 13 -18.06 -4.98 -14.51
N SER A 14 -17.94 -6.16 -13.88
CA SER A 14 -17.63 -7.42 -14.57
C SER A 14 -18.83 -8.11 -15.18
N ILE A 15 -20.05 -7.58 -14.97
CA ILE A 15 -21.26 -8.15 -15.56
C ILE A 15 -21.22 -7.99 -17.08
N ILE A 16 -21.36 -9.12 -17.80
CA ILE A 16 -21.32 -9.16 -19.26
C ILE A 16 -22.70 -9.58 -19.75
N ASP A 17 -23.22 -8.84 -20.74
CA ASP A 17 -24.42 -9.21 -21.47
C ASP A 17 -24.01 -9.94 -22.76
N ASP A 18 -24.19 -11.26 -22.80
CA ASP A 18 -23.81 -12.11 -23.93
C ASP A 18 -24.53 -11.74 -25.24
N LEU A 19 -25.67 -11.07 -25.13
CA LEU A 19 -26.47 -10.66 -26.30
C LEU A 19 -25.98 -9.35 -26.92
N LYS A 20 -25.05 -8.63 -26.27
CA LYS A 20 -24.58 -7.30 -26.70
C LYS A 20 -23.05 -7.21 -26.64
N LEU A 21 -22.37 -8.04 -27.40
CA LEU A 21 -20.91 -8.11 -27.39
C LEU A 21 -20.24 -6.79 -27.78
N ASP A 22 -20.78 -6.06 -28.75
CA ASP A 22 -20.25 -4.74 -29.15
C ASP A 22 -20.32 -3.73 -28.02
N ASP A 23 -21.46 -3.71 -27.31
CA ASP A 23 -21.65 -2.85 -26.15
C ASP A 23 -20.71 -3.25 -25.00
N THR A 24 -20.44 -4.57 -24.85
CA THR A 24 -19.51 -5.11 -23.88
C THR A 24 -18.08 -4.61 -24.14
N THR A 25 -17.64 -4.60 -25.40
CA THR A 25 -16.31 -4.12 -25.78
C THR A 25 -16.15 -2.64 -25.43
N VAL A 26 -17.13 -1.81 -25.77
CA VAL A 26 -17.14 -0.38 -25.44
C VAL A 26 -17.16 -0.17 -23.93
N LYS A 27 -18.00 -0.92 -23.22
CA LYS A 27 -18.08 -0.87 -21.77
C LYS A 27 -16.73 -1.22 -21.15
N MET A 28 -16.08 -2.30 -21.60
CA MET A 28 -14.81 -2.74 -21.04
C MET A 28 -13.69 -1.73 -21.30
N ALA A 29 -13.70 -1.03 -22.42
CA ALA A 29 -12.74 0.05 -22.68
C ALA A 29 -12.87 1.18 -21.66
N ARG A 30 -14.09 1.57 -21.33
CA ARG A 30 -14.35 2.60 -20.31
C ARG A 30 -13.96 2.11 -18.91
N VAL A 31 -14.30 0.86 -18.61
CA VAL A 31 -13.96 0.22 -17.31
C VAL A 31 -12.44 0.13 -17.16
N HIS A 32 -11.73 -0.24 -18.24
CA HIS A 32 -10.28 -0.25 -18.25
C HIS A 32 -9.68 1.11 -17.88
N SER A 33 -10.17 2.18 -18.51
CA SER A 33 -9.70 3.54 -18.21
C SER A 33 -9.94 3.92 -16.76
N LYS A 34 -11.08 3.55 -16.20
CA LYS A 34 -11.42 3.80 -14.80
C LYS A 34 -10.43 3.09 -13.84
N TYR A 35 -10.17 1.80 -14.08
CA TYR A 35 -9.25 1.04 -13.23
C TYR A 35 -7.79 1.47 -13.44
N LEU A 36 -7.42 1.89 -14.64
CA LEU A 36 -6.09 2.44 -14.90
C LEU A 36 -5.85 3.71 -14.07
N GLU A 37 -6.84 4.59 -14.00
CA GLU A 37 -6.77 5.79 -13.15
C GLU A 37 -6.60 5.40 -11.67
N LEU A 38 -7.41 4.46 -11.18
CA LEU A 38 -7.34 4.01 -9.79
C LEU A 38 -5.98 3.41 -9.45
N ILE A 39 -5.44 2.54 -10.31
CA ILE A 39 -4.15 1.90 -10.06
C ILE A 39 -3.00 2.91 -10.10
N THR A 40 -3.07 3.89 -10.99
CA THR A 40 -2.05 4.94 -11.08
C THR A 40 -2.02 5.77 -9.80
N ILE A 41 -3.19 6.18 -9.31
CA ILE A 41 -3.31 6.92 -8.06
C ILE A 41 -2.80 6.08 -6.89
N ALA A 42 -3.16 4.81 -6.84
CA ALA A 42 -2.72 3.89 -5.76
C ALA A 42 -1.19 3.73 -5.75
N LYS A 43 -0.57 3.58 -6.92
CA LYS A 43 0.90 3.47 -7.05
C LYS A 43 1.61 4.74 -6.57
N MET A 44 1.10 5.91 -6.92
CA MET A 44 1.66 7.18 -6.48
C MET A 44 1.52 7.37 -4.97
N ARG A 45 0.36 7.01 -4.42
CA ARG A 45 0.10 7.05 -2.98
C ARG A 45 1.06 6.13 -2.22
N ARG A 46 1.27 4.93 -2.72
CA ARG A 46 2.20 3.98 -2.12
C ARG A 46 3.63 4.53 -2.13
N LYS A 47 4.04 5.17 -3.23
CA LYS A 47 5.37 5.77 -3.34
C LYS A 47 5.59 6.85 -2.30
N LYS A 48 4.59 7.71 -2.08
CA LYS A 48 4.64 8.74 -1.04
C LYS A 48 4.79 8.11 0.35
N LYS A 49 4.00 7.07 0.64
CA LYS A 49 4.08 6.35 1.91
C LYS A 49 5.43 5.67 2.10
N ASP A 50 6.03 5.16 1.03
CA ASP A 50 7.36 4.56 1.08
C ASP A 50 8.43 5.59 1.48
N PHE A 51 8.35 6.80 0.95
CA PHE A 51 9.24 7.88 1.38
C PHE A 51 9.06 8.25 2.85
N GLU A 52 7.81 8.33 3.31
CA GLU A 52 7.49 8.58 4.71
C GLU A 52 8.02 7.47 5.61
N TYR A 53 7.91 6.22 5.17
CA TYR A 53 8.44 5.05 5.87
C TYR A 53 9.97 5.12 6.00
N LYS A 54 10.67 5.46 4.93
CA LYS A 54 12.13 5.60 4.95
C LYS A 54 12.58 6.71 5.89
N THR A 55 11.85 7.81 5.93
CA THR A 55 12.12 8.91 6.87
C THR A 55 11.92 8.45 8.31
N LEU A 56 10.83 7.72 8.58
CA LEU A 56 10.57 7.16 9.91
C LEU A 56 11.67 6.18 10.33
N LEU A 57 12.13 5.32 9.43
CA LEU A 57 13.23 4.38 9.72
C LEU A 57 14.49 5.12 10.14
N LYS A 58 14.84 6.20 9.45
CA LYS A 58 15.98 7.03 9.82
C LYS A 58 15.78 7.64 11.21
N ASP A 59 14.61 8.23 11.46
CA ASP A 59 14.32 8.86 12.75
C ASP A 59 14.34 7.84 13.88
N LYS A 60 13.81 6.64 13.68
CA LYS A 60 13.84 5.57 14.67
C LYS A 60 15.26 5.03 14.88
N TRP A 61 16.06 4.96 13.82
CA TRP A 61 17.46 4.58 13.96
C TRP A 61 18.20 5.58 14.86
N LEU A 62 17.99 6.88 14.64
CA LEU A 62 18.57 7.91 15.49
C LEU A 62 18.08 7.79 16.92
N TYR A 63 16.80 7.55 17.11
CA TYR A 63 16.16 7.40 18.42
C TYR A 63 16.75 6.22 19.20
N TYR A 64 16.76 5.02 18.62
CA TYR A 64 17.26 3.82 19.30
C TYR A 64 18.77 3.85 19.52
N ASN A 65 19.52 4.63 18.76
CA ASN A 65 20.95 4.79 18.93
C ASN A 65 21.35 6.00 19.78
N GLY A 66 20.37 6.63 20.45
CA GLY A 66 20.62 7.71 21.40
C GLY A 66 21.13 8.99 20.75
N LYS A 67 20.83 9.22 19.48
CA LYS A 67 21.32 10.37 18.71
C LYS A 67 20.33 11.52 18.62
N LEU A 68 19.12 11.37 19.16
CA LEU A 68 18.11 12.44 19.21
C LEU A 68 18.28 13.27 20.48
N SER A 69 18.07 14.59 20.37
CA SER A 69 17.99 15.48 21.53
C SER A 69 16.67 15.24 22.28
N LYS A 70 16.62 15.69 23.54
CA LYS A 70 15.40 15.62 24.35
C LYS A 70 14.22 16.35 23.69
N GLN A 71 14.48 17.51 23.06
CA GLN A 71 13.48 18.25 22.32
C GLN A 71 12.93 17.46 21.12
N GLN A 72 13.78 16.76 20.39
CA GLN A 72 13.36 15.92 19.26
C GLN A 72 12.50 14.76 19.70
N ILE A 73 12.88 14.08 20.79
CA ILE A 73 12.10 12.99 21.36
C ILE A 73 10.71 13.49 21.80
N ASP A 74 10.67 14.66 22.46
CA ASP A 74 9.41 15.29 22.87
C ASP A 74 8.53 15.62 21.65
N SER A 75 9.11 16.12 20.57
CA SER A 75 8.36 16.49 19.36
C SER A 75 7.72 15.26 18.70
N PHE A 76 8.38 14.12 18.77
CA PHE A 76 7.84 12.84 18.27
C PHE A 76 6.89 12.17 19.26
N LYS A 77 6.86 12.62 20.53
CA LYS A 77 6.08 12.00 21.61
C LYS A 77 6.49 10.57 21.91
N TRP A 78 7.78 10.28 21.76
CA TRP A 78 8.36 8.97 22.09
C TRP A 78 8.89 8.98 23.53
N ASP A 79 9.09 7.78 24.10
CA ASP A 79 9.68 7.64 25.42
C ASP A 79 11.14 8.02 25.41
N TYR A 80 11.62 8.63 26.52
CA TYR A 80 13.05 8.94 26.67
C TYR A 80 13.94 7.72 26.77
N ASP A 81 13.40 6.60 27.23
CA ASP A 81 14.11 5.34 27.37
C ASP A 81 13.48 4.28 26.44
N PRO A 82 14.05 4.10 25.23
CA PRO A 82 13.50 3.12 24.29
C PRO A 82 13.66 1.67 24.72
N PHE A 83 14.50 1.39 25.71
CA PHE A 83 14.80 0.04 26.14
C PHE A 83 14.17 -0.33 27.50
N GLY A 84 13.28 0.52 28.02
CA GLY A 84 12.53 0.21 29.25
C GLY A 84 13.39 -0.03 30.47
N GLY A 85 14.46 0.74 30.66
CA GLY A 85 15.38 0.64 31.79
C GLY A 85 16.51 -0.39 31.58
N LEU A 86 16.52 -1.10 30.46
CA LEU A 86 17.57 -2.05 30.12
C LEU A 86 18.74 -1.34 29.42
N ASN A 87 19.90 -1.96 29.41
CA ASN A 87 21.03 -1.45 28.64
C ASN A 87 20.76 -1.56 27.15
N LYS A 88 21.40 -0.67 26.36
CA LYS A 88 21.32 -0.74 24.91
C LYS A 88 21.74 -2.14 24.44
N PRO A 89 20.92 -2.82 23.63
CA PRO A 89 21.24 -4.16 23.16
C PRO A 89 22.43 -4.15 22.20
N LEU A 90 23.02 -5.32 22.01
CA LEU A 90 24.05 -5.52 21.00
C LEU A 90 23.48 -5.23 19.60
N LYS A 91 24.35 -4.88 18.68
CA LYS A 91 23.96 -4.47 17.31
C LYS A 91 23.07 -5.54 16.64
N GLY A 92 23.36 -6.83 16.83
CA GLY A 92 22.57 -7.92 16.26
C GLY A 92 21.18 -8.08 16.86
N ASP A 93 20.96 -7.57 18.09
CA ASP A 93 19.69 -7.68 18.81
C ASP A 93 18.80 -6.45 18.60
N MET A 94 19.32 -5.38 17.99
CA MET A 94 18.55 -4.15 17.72
C MET A 94 17.36 -4.41 16.84
N ASN A 95 17.40 -5.38 15.95
CA ASN A 95 16.30 -5.71 15.05
C ASN A 95 15.03 -6.11 15.81
N TYR A 96 15.13 -6.70 16.98
CA TYR A 96 13.97 -7.03 17.81
C TYR A 96 13.19 -5.77 18.20
N TYR A 97 13.90 -4.68 18.48
CA TYR A 97 13.28 -3.40 18.84
C TYR A 97 12.66 -2.71 17.63
N TYR A 98 13.32 -2.75 16.47
CA TYR A 98 12.76 -2.19 15.24
C TYR A 98 11.52 -2.97 14.81
N ASP A 99 11.58 -4.29 14.83
CA ASP A 99 10.45 -5.15 14.43
C ASP A 99 9.25 -5.02 15.36
N ALA A 100 9.48 -4.76 16.64
CA ALA A 100 8.44 -4.59 17.65
C ALA A 100 7.94 -3.13 17.75
N ASP A 101 8.57 -2.20 17.06
CA ASP A 101 8.19 -0.78 17.11
C ASP A 101 6.83 -0.58 16.45
N THR A 102 5.88 -0.03 17.22
CA THR A 102 4.50 0.12 16.75
C THR A 102 4.35 1.13 15.62
N ASP A 103 5.18 2.19 15.60
CA ASP A 103 5.14 3.18 14.53
C ASP A 103 5.67 2.61 13.21
N ILE A 104 6.75 1.84 13.29
CA ILE A 104 7.31 1.13 12.13
C ILE A 104 6.31 0.11 11.61
N GLN A 105 5.71 -0.69 12.49
CA GLN A 105 4.70 -1.68 12.11
C GLN A 105 3.51 -1.04 11.41
N ALA A 106 3.03 0.10 11.91
CA ALA A 106 1.91 0.81 11.30
C ALA A 106 2.22 1.27 9.87
N LYS A 107 3.44 1.78 9.63
CA LYS A 107 3.85 2.19 8.28
C LYS A 107 4.04 0.99 7.35
N GLN A 108 4.61 -0.10 7.83
CA GLN A 108 4.74 -1.34 7.06
C GLN A 108 3.37 -1.90 6.67
N ALA A 109 2.43 -1.91 7.62
CA ALA A 109 1.07 -2.37 7.37
C ALA A 109 0.36 -1.53 6.31
N ALA A 110 0.55 -0.20 6.34
CA ALA A 110 -0.03 0.70 5.33
C ALA A 110 0.56 0.45 3.94
N LEU A 111 1.86 0.20 3.85
CA LEU A 111 2.52 -0.14 2.58
C LEU A 111 2.05 -1.49 2.04
N GLU A 112 1.90 -2.48 2.91
CA GLU A 112 1.41 -3.82 2.53
C GLU A 112 -0.04 -3.75 2.05
N TYR A 113 -0.87 -2.95 2.70
CA TYR A 113 -2.25 -2.72 2.27
C TYR A 113 -2.29 -2.15 0.85
N ASP A 114 -1.50 -1.12 0.58
CA ASP A 114 -1.45 -0.51 -0.76
C ASP A 114 -0.89 -1.48 -1.81
N LYS A 115 0.04 -2.34 -1.43
CA LYS A 115 0.57 -3.39 -2.30
C LYS A 115 -0.54 -4.36 -2.72
N VAL A 116 -1.34 -4.83 -1.76
CA VAL A 116 -2.47 -5.74 -2.04
C VAL A 116 -3.52 -5.04 -2.90
N LEU A 117 -3.82 -3.78 -2.63
CA LEU A 117 -4.75 -2.99 -3.44
C LEU A 117 -4.27 -2.89 -4.89
N ILE A 118 -2.99 -2.58 -5.10
CA ILE A 118 -2.39 -2.47 -6.44
C ILE A 118 -2.44 -3.82 -7.15
N GLU A 119 -2.08 -4.91 -6.47
CA GLU A 119 -2.14 -6.27 -7.04
C GLU A 119 -3.56 -6.65 -7.45
N THR A 120 -4.55 -6.31 -6.63
CA THR A 120 -5.97 -6.52 -6.92
C THR A 120 -6.38 -5.76 -8.19
N LEU A 121 -6.00 -4.49 -8.29
CA LEU A 121 -6.30 -3.69 -9.47
C LEU A 121 -5.58 -4.21 -10.73
N GLU A 122 -4.36 -4.71 -10.59
CA GLU A 122 -3.63 -5.32 -11.70
C GLU A 122 -4.32 -6.59 -12.21
N GLU A 123 -4.82 -7.43 -11.31
CA GLU A 123 -5.60 -8.62 -11.70
C GLU A 123 -6.88 -8.24 -12.42
N ILE A 124 -7.61 -7.24 -11.92
CA ILE A 124 -8.81 -6.73 -12.57
C ILE A 124 -8.50 -6.25 -14.00
N MET A 125 -7.43 -5.47 -14.15
CA MET A 125 -7.02 -4.96 -15.46
C MET A 125 -6.61 -6.09 -16.41
N GLY A 126 -5.97 -7.13 -15.88
CA GLY A 126 -5.65 -8.35 -16.64
C GLY A 126 -6.90 -9.05 -17.16
N THR A 127 -7.90 -9.20 -16.31
CA THR A 127 -9.19 -9.79 -16.68
C THR A 127 -9.91 -8.94 -17.73
N ILE A 128 -9.90 -7.61 -17.59
CA ILE A 128 -10.49 -6.71 -18.58
C ILE A 128 -9.81 -6.90 -19.96
N ARG A 129 -8.49 -6.98 -19.99
CA ARG A 129 -7.74 -7.23 -21.23
C ARG A 129 -8.14 -8.56 -21.86
N ASP A 130 -8.28 -9.61 -21.07
CA ASP A 130 -8.69 -10.93 -21.54
C ASP A 130 -10.10 -10.89 -22.12
N ILE A 131 -11.04 -10.21 -21.46
CA ILE A 131 -12.41 -10.02 -21.95
C ILE A 131 -12.40 -9.29 -23.29
N CYS A 132 -11.65 -8.19 -23.39
CA CYS A 132 -11.52 -7.43 -24.62
C CYS A 132 -10.92 -8.25 -25.77
N TYR A 133 -9.93 -9.09 -25.46
CA TYR A 133 -9.31 -9.98 -26.44
C TYR A 133 -10.31 -11.04 -26.92
N GLU A 134 -11.02 -11.70 -26.01
CA GLU A 134 -12.00 -12.72 -26.36
C GLU A 134 -13.15 -12.15 -27.20
N THR A 135 -13.64 -10.97 -26.90
CA THR A 135 -14.73 -10.34 -27.64
C THR A 135 -14.30 -9.80 -29.00
N SER A 136 -13.02 -9.55 -29.22
CA SER A 136 -12.50 -9.03 -30.47
C SER A 136 -12.16 -10.12 -31.50
N ILE A 137 -12.06 -11.37 -31.07
CA ILE A 137 -11.75 -12.52 -31.94
C ILE A 137 -12.97 -12.98 -32.73
N ASP A 138 -14.16 -12.79 -32.18
CA ASP A 138 -15.41 -13.16 -32.84
C ASP A 138 -15.77 -12.15 -33.95
#